data_3bbf09ba57ad9a3277985ee13545461b
#
_entry.id   3bbf09ba57ad9a3277985ee13545461b
#
_cell.length_a   1.000
_cell.length_b   1.000
_cell.length_c   1.000
_cell.angle_alpha   90.00
_cell.angle_beta   90.00
_cell.angle_gamma   90.00
#
_symmetry.space_group_name_H-M   'P 1'
#
loop_
_entity.id
_entity.type
_entity.pdbx_description
1 polymer ?
#
loop_
_entity_poly.entity_id
_entity_poly.type
_entity_poly.pdbx_seq_one_letter_code
_entity_poly.pdbx_strand_id
1 'polypeptide(L)'
;MKPIDEPRPMPPTKLFTAASSEVLLERYAKLMSNPDYTAFVNKTPVIGIWDDHDFGINDGHKGYFNRVESQQIFLDFMNEPVDSPRRKQEGIYTSYTVGSGDQTVKFILVDNRYNRDSYDTVGGDLLGAVQWTWLENELMGSTAAFNVIVSGIQILPDDRFSLAEGWSRFPNQRERLLKLILASKAKGVILLSGDVHFSEINQVVCSNGENLITEITSSGMTHSWMEFHVPTIKFFPALLFTWANLILPWEFRPQHDSLYGYLNWGKIDFDWDSKPFPVATVSVRGRDDKVKLQYEFASKAAFSETPAEDAVTCQPTRLMEPWRRILWQLSFAAVVGLVILSMLMSVLVGVWLVWYFTSTLLALIFRTINSLVVKEKDE
;
A
#
# COMPACT_ATOMS: atom_id res chain seq x y z
N MET A 1 -4.40 -29.07 3.33
CA MET A 1 -4.41 -27.73 3.95
C MET A 1 -5.81 -27.44 4.40
N LYS A 2 -6.06 -27.29 5.70
CA LYS A 2 -7.33 -26.74 6.19
C LYS A 2 -7.41 -25.27 5.77
N PRO A 3 -8.58 -24.75 5.37
CA PRO A 3 -8.74 -23.33 5.13
C PRO A 3 -8.30 -22.57 6.41
N ILE A 4 -7.47 -21.56 6.26
CA ILE A 4 -7.17 -20.61 7.32
C ILE A 4 -8.52 -20.02 7.73
N ASP A 5 -8.88 -20.14 9.02
CA ASP A 5 -10.11 -19.52 9.53
C ASP A 5 -10.19 -18.08 9.05
N GLU A 6 -11.28 -17.73 8.37
CA GLU A 6 -11.49 -16.40 7.80
C GLU A 6 -11.22 -15.34 8.87
N PRO A 7 -10.32 -14.38 8.63
CA PRO A 7 -10.14 -13.28 9.57
C PRO A 7 -11.49 -12.57 9.72
N ARG A 8 -11.98 -12.46 10.95
CA ARG A 8 -13.23 -11.74 11.23
C ARG A 8 -13.04 -10.29 10.77
N PRO A 9 -13.98 -9.74 9.98
CA PRO A 9 -13.90 -8.37 9.56
C PRO A 9 -13.84 -7.45 10.79
N MET A 10 -12.85 -6.55 10.81
CA MET A 10 -12.81 -5.50 11.82
C MET A 10 -14.05 -4.62 11.66
N PRO A 11 -14.74 -4.26 12.75
CA PRO A 11 -15.85 -3.32 12.66
C PRO A 11 -15.35 -1.98 12.08
N PRO A 12 -16.11 -1.34 11.18
CA PRO A 12 -15.71 -0.12 10.44
C PRO A 12 -15.23 1.02 11.34
N THR A 13 -15.74 1.10 12.56
CA THR A 13 -15.37 2.11 13.56
C THR A 13 -13.93 1.99 14.09
N LYS A 14 -13.26 0.85 13.93
CA LYS A 14 -11.86 0.65 14.37
C LYS A 14 -10.83 0.98 13.29
N LEU A 15 -11.24 1.19 12.05
CA LEU A 15 -10.33 1.48 10.93
C LEU A 15 -9.68 2.87 11.06
N PHE A 16 -10.39 3.84 11.64
CA PHE A 16 -9.98 5.25 11.75
C PHE A 16 -9.59 5.67 13.17
N THR A 17 -9.63 4.77 14.15
CA THR A 17 -9.21 5.08 15.53
C THR A 17 -7.76 4.67 15.72
N ALA A 18 -6.96 5.60 16.30
CA ALA A 18 -5.60 5.30 16.71
C ALA A 18 -5.58 4.07 17.63
N ALA A 19 -4.71 3.10 17.36
CA ALA A 19 -4.55 1.93 18.18
C ALA A 19 -3.77 2.30 19.45
N SER A 20 -4.23 1.83 20.63
CA SER A 20 -3.41 1.87 21.82
C SER A 20 -2.32 0.79 21.75
N SER A 21 -1.32 0.89 22.60
CA SER A 21 -0.25 -0.12 22.73
C SER A 21 -0.81 -1.50 23.02
N GLU A 22 -1.84 -1.61 23.85
CA GLU A 22 -2.49 -2.88 24.17
C GLU A 22 -3.12 -3.51 22.92
N VAL A 23 -3.73 -2.71 22.06
CA VAL A 23 -4.34 -3.20 20.81
C VAL A 23 -3.27 -3.70 19.85
N LEU A 24 -2.12 -3.03 19.73
CA LEU A 24 -0.99 -3.49 18.90
C LEU A 24 -0.42 -4.80 19.43
N LEU A 25 -0.16 -4.88 20.73
CA LEU A 25 0.31 -6.08 21.41
C LEU A 25 -0.66 -7.27 21.23
N GLU A 26 -1.97 -7.03 21.36
CA GLU A 26 -2.99 -8.06 21.14
C GLU A 26 -2.97 -8.59 19.70
N ARG A 27 -2.81 -7.72 18.71
CA ARG A 27 -2.74 -8.10 17.30
C ARG A 27 -1.52 -8.97 17.01
N TYR A 28 -0.34 -8.57 17.48
CA TYR A 28 0.87 -9.36 17.31
C TYR A 28 0.82 -10.69 18.08
N ALA A 29 0.32 -10.68 19.32
CA ALA A 29 0.11 -11.91 20.08
C ALA A 29 -0.85 -12.88 19.36
N LYS A 30 -1.92 -12.37 18.74
CA LYS A 30 -2.84 -13.14 17.93
C LYS A 30 -2.17 -13.77 16.71
N LEU A 31 -1.32 -13.03 16.01
CA LEU A 31 -0.56 -13.57 14.87
C LEU A 31 0.42 -14.65 15.34
N MET A 32 1.15 -14.40 16.42
CA MET A 32 2.08 -15.37 17.02
C MET A 32 1.37 -16.62 17.59
N SER A 33 0.09 -16.53 17.92
CA SER A 33 -0.69 -17.70 18.33
C SER A 33 -1.12 -18.61 17.17
N ASN A 34 -0.93 -18.17 15.92
CA ASN A 34 -1.20 -19.00 14.74
C ASN A 34 -0.06 -20.02 14.57
N PRO A 35 -0.36 -21.35 14.66
CA PRO A 35 0.66 -22.39 14.62
C PRO A 35 1.43 -22.43 13.30
N ASP A 36 0.77 -22.13 12.17
CA ASP A 36 1.41 -22.13 10.85
C ASP A 36 2.40 -20.96 10.74
N TYR A 37 2.02 -19.76 11.22
CA TYR A 37 2.91 -18.61 11.26
C TYR A 37 4.11 -18.84 12.17
N THR A 38 3.88 -19.33 13.39
CA THR A 38 4.95 -19.63 14.35
C THR A 38 5.89 -20.71 13.82
N ALA A 39 5.37 -21.77 13.19
CA ALA A 39 6.19 -22.80 12.56
C ALA A 39 7.02 -22.24 11.39
N PHE A 40 6.51 -21.26 10.65
CA PHE A 40 7.25 -20.58 9.58
C PHE A 40 8.38 -19.71 10.12
N VAL A 41 8.10 -18.79 11.05
CA VAL A 41 9.11 -17.84 11.56
C VAL A 41 10.21 -18.54 12.37
N ASN A 42 9.93 -19.71 12.96
CA ASN A 42 10.93 -20.51 13.65
C ASN A 42 11.94 -21.21 12.70
N LYS A 43 11.62 -21.29 11.41
CA LYS A 43 12.45 -21.97 10.40
C LYS A 43 13.05 -21.01 9.38
N THR A 44 12.44 -19.83 9.21
CA THR A 44 12.77 -18.87 8.16
C THR A 44 13.05 -17.53 8.79
N PRO A 45 14.23 -16.92 8.57
CA PRO A 45 14.49 -15.56 9.00
C PRO A 45 13.46 -14.60 8.38
N VAL A 46 12.87 -13.75 9.20
CA VAL A 46 11.91 -12.73 8.79
C VAL A 46 12.50 -11.35 9.04
N ILE A 47 12.52 -10.52 8.01
CA ILE A 47 12.86 -9.09 8.11
C ILE A 47 11.66 -8.30 7.61
N GLY A 48 11.45 -7.11 8.13
CA GLY A 48 10.30 -6.31 7.75
C GLY A 48 10.40 -4.84 8.11
N ILE A 49 9.51 -4.10 7.47
CA ILE A 49 9.20 -2.70 7.75
C ILE A 49 7.70 -2.61 8.05
N TRP A 50 7.31 -1.72 8.92
CA TRP A 50 5.89 -1.48 9.18
C TRP A 50 5.20 -0.69 8.08
N ASP A 51 3.86 -0.72 8.13
CA ASP A 51 3.01 0.22 7.45
C ASP A 51 2.09 0.92 8.46
N ASP A 52 1.01 1.55 8.04
CA ASP A 52 0.14 2.41 8.82
C ASP A 52 -0.54 1.70 10.01
N HIS A 53 -1.07 0.50 9.78
CA HIS A 53 -1.76 -0.26 10.82
C HIS A 53 -0.81 -0.87 11.87
N ASP A 54 0.42 -1.21 11.49
CA ASP A 54 1.47 -1.60 12.42
C ASP A 54 2.04 -0.38 13.16
N PHE A 55 2.11 0.76 12.48
CA PHE A 55 2.46 2.05 13.09
C PHE A 55 1.41 2.49 14.12
N GLY A 56 0.13 2.17 13.89
CA GLY A 56 -0.95 2.29 14.87
C GLY A 56 -2.15 3.14 14.46
N ILE A 57 -2.12 3.77 13.30
CA ILE A 57 -3.26 4.57 12.79
C ILE A 57 -3.21 4.60 11.26
N ASN A 58 -4.39 4.46 10.63
CA ASN A 58 -4.54 4.58 9.18
C ASN A 58 -3.91 5.88 8.67
N ASP A 59 -3.15 5.79 7.57
CA ASP A 59 -2.37 6.90 7.00
C ASP A 59 -1.47 7.62 8.03
N GLY A 60 -0.94 6.88 9.02
CA GLY A 60 -0.18 7.42 10.13
C GLY A 60 1.08 8.20 9.73
N HIS A 61 1.37 9.28 10.45
CA HIS A 61 2.50 10.19 10.20
C HIS A 61 3.11 10.68 11.52
N LYS A 62 4.17 11.50 11.49
CA LYS A 62 4.92 11.97 12.67
C LYS A 62 4.06 12.62 13.78
N GLY A 63 2.86 13.07 13.47
CA GLY A 63 1.90 13.59 14.44
C GLY A 63 1.22 12.53 15.31
N TYR A 64 1.42 11.25 15.02
CA TYR A 64 0.86 10.19 15.85
C TYR A 64 1.55 10.14 17.21
N PHE A 65 0.76 10.30 18.27
CA PHE A 65 1.29 10.50 19.63
C PHE A 65 2.02 9.28 20.18
N ASN A 66 1.63 8.07 19.76
CA ASN A 66 2.14 6.80 20.32
C ASN A 66 3.25 6.17 19.47
N ARG A 67 3.80 6.90 18.50
CA ARG A 67 4.78 6.35 17.52
C ARG A 67 6.04 5.73 18.16
N VAL A 68 6.51 6.32 19.28
CA VAL A 68 7.70 5.84 19.99
C VAL A 68 7.46 4.46 20.58
N GLU A 69 6.30 4.27 21.19
CA GLU A 69 5.90 3.01 21.79
C GLU A 69 5.58 1.96 20.73
N SER A 70 4.87 2.36 19.66
CA SER A 70 4.65 1.50 18.49
C SER A 70 5.96 0.97 17.91
N GLN A 71 7.00 1.80 17.83
CA GLN A 71 8.33 1.38 17.39
C GLN A 71 8.88 0.24 18.26
N GLN A 72 8.82 0.37 19.57
CA GLN A 72 9.34 -0.67 20.47
C GLN A 72 8.53 -1.96 20.34
N ILE A 73 7.20 -1.86 20.29
CA ILE A 73 6.29 -3.01 20.11
C ILE A 73 6.57 -3.74 18.80
N PHE A 74 6.74 -3.00 17.69
CA PHE A 74 7.09 -3.61 16.40
C PHE A 74 8.47 -4.29 16.45
N LEU A 75 9.46 -3.65 17.04
CA LEU A 75 10.80 -4.23 17.16
C LEU A 75 10.84 -5.46 18.07
N ASP A 76 10.01 -5.51 19.11
CA ASP A 76 9.81 -6.71 19.93
C ASP A 76 9.19 -7.85 19.11
N PHE A 77 8.14 -7.55 18.33
CA PHE A 77 7.53 -8.53 17.44
C PHE A 77 8.51 -9.08 16.39
N MET A 78 9.40 -8.24 15.85
CA MET A 78 10.45 -8.63 14.92
C MET A 78 11.63 -9.33 15.59
N ASN A 79 11.59 -9.54 16.91
CA ASN A 79 12.69 -10.12 17.71
C ASN A 79 14.02 -9.36 17.56
N GLU A 80 13.94 -8.03 17.43
CA GLU A 80 15.11 -7.15 17.36
C GLU A 80 15.88 -7.20 18.68
N PRO A 81 17.22 -7.35 18.70
CA PRO A 81 18.01 -7.37 19.92
C PRO A 81 17.77 -6.14 20.80
N VAL A 82 17.82 -6.33 22.13
CA VAL A 82 17.55 -5.26 23.11
C VAL A 82 18.58 -4.12 23.02
N ASP A 83 19.80 -4.45 22.65
CA ASP A 83 20.93 -3.51 22.51
C ASP A 83 21.07 -2.94 21.09
N SER A 84 20.21 -3.33 20.16
CA SER A 84 20.27 -2.88 18.78
C SER A 84 20.20 -1.33 18.67
N PRO A 85 21.04 -0.72 17.82
CA PRO A 85 20.96 0.70 17.51
C PRO A 85 19.59 1.11 16.97
N ARG A 86 18.89 0.20 16.26
CA ARG A 86 17.55 0.40 15.69
C ARG A 86 16.50 0.77 16.74
N ARG A 87 16.70 0.36 18.01
CA ARG A 87 15.80 0.73 19.12
C ARG A 87 16.00 2.15 19.63
N LYS A 88 17.14 2.77 19.29
CA LYS A 88 17.53 4.10 19.80
C LYS A 88 17.37 5.21 18.74
N GLN A 89 17.23 4.85 17.48
CA GLN A 89 17.02 5.81 16.40
C GLN A 89 15.53 6.21 16.28
N GLU A 90 15.26 7.30 15.59
CA GLU A 90 13.90 7.71 15.22
C GLU A 90 13.44 6.97 13.97
N GLY A 91 12.53 6.00 14.15
CA GLY A 91 12.03 5.12 13.09
C GLY A 91 12.73 3.76 13.05
N ILE A 92 12.18 2.88 12.22
CA ILE A 92 12.59 1.46 12.16
C ILE A 92 13.36 1.09 10.89
N TYR A 93 13.80 2.08 10.10
CA TYR A 93 14.58 1.83 8.88
C TYR A 93 15.89 1.07 9.21
N THR A 94 16.31 0.21 8.28
CA THR A 94 17.50 -0.63 8.44
C THR A 94 17.93 -1.21 7.10
N SER A 95 19.12 -1.80 7.06
CA SER A 95 19.58 -2.59 5.92
C SER A 95 20.14 -3.95 6.35
N TYR A 96 20.00 -4.93 5.45
CA TYR A 96 20.57 -6.26 5.61
C TYR A 96 21.29 -6.65 4.32
N THR A 97 22.48 -7.22 4.44
CA THR A 97 23.20 -7.79 3.31
C THR A 97 23.28 -9.31 3.48
N VAL A 98 22.82 -10.03 2.47
CA VAL A 98 22.78 -11.50 2.44
C VAL A 98 23.67 -11.98 1.30
N GLY A 99 24.38 -13.09 1.52
CA GLY A 99 25.33 -13.64 0.56
C GLY A 99 26.77 -13.22 0.83
N SER A 100 27.67 -13.50 -0.09
CA SER A 100 29.09 -13.18 0.03
C SER A 100 29.75 -12.95 -1.33
N GLY A 101 30.84 -12.18 -1.36
CA GLY A 101 31.56 -11.85 -2.59
C GLY A 101 30.65 -11.15 -3.61
N ASP A 102 30.69 -11.62 -4.85
CA ASP A 102 29.87 -11.06 -5.95
C ASP A 102 28.41 -11.53 -5.93
N GLN A 103 28.05 -12.46 -5.03
CA GLN A 103 26.70 -13.00 -4.87
C GLN A 103 26.01 -12.39 -3.64
N THR A 104 25.87 -11.08 -3.63
CA THR A 104 25.29 -10.36 -2.50
C THR A 104 24.03 -9.62 -2.89
N VAL A 105 23.03 -9.66 -1.99
CA VAL A 105 21.79 -8.89 -2.07
C VAL A 105 21.72 -7.98 -0.84
N LYS A 106 21.52 -6.70 -1.05
CA LYS A 106 21.31 -5.72 0.00
C LYS A 106 19.84 -5.32 0.04
N PHE A 107 19.17 -5.58 1.15
CA PHE A 107 17.81 -5.12 1.44
C PHE A 107 17.92 -3.81 2.22
N ILE A 108 17.27 -2.76 1.71
CA ILE A 108 17.23 -1.40 2.28
C ILE A 108 15.77 -1.11 2.61
N LEU A 109 15.41 -1.18 3.90
CA LEU A 109 14.04 -1.01 4.39
C LEU A 109 13.86 0.42 4.86
N VAL A 110 13.00 1.20 4.17
CA VAL A 110 12.76 2.62 4.48
C VAL A 110 11.50 2.80 5.32
N ASP A 111 11.59 3.61 6.35
CA ASP A 111 10.45 3.96 7.23
C ASP A 111 9.72 5.18 6.68
N ASN A 112 8.54 4.97 6.14
CA ASN A 112 7.68 5.99 5.54
C ASN A 112 6.66 6.60 6.54
N ARG A 113 6.75 6.27 7.84
CA ARG A 113 5.75 6.66 8.83
C ARG A 113 6.30 7.57 9.92
N TYR A 114 7.40 7.18 10.56
CA TYR A 114 7.87 7.81 11.79
C TYR A 114 8.14 9.32 11.66
N ASN A 115 8.82 9.73 10.58
CA ASN A 115 9.19 11.13 10.31
C ASN A 115 8.35 11.78 9.22
N ARG A 116 7.39 11.06 8.63
CA ARG A 116 6.56 11.58 7.56
C ARG A 116 5.73 12.78 8.02
N ASP A 117 5.73 13.83 7.22
CA ASP A 117 4.82 14.97 7.38
C ASP A 117 3.37 14.58 7.04
N SER A 118 2.42 15.40 7.51
CA SER A 118 1.03 15.32 7.03
C SER A 118 0.98 15.62 5.54
N TYR A 119 0.03 15.01 4.83
CA TYR A 119 -0.23 15.27 3.41
C TYR A 119 -0.61 16.73 3.10
N ASP A 120 -1.05 17.49 4.10
CA ASP A 120 -1.39 18.91 3.97
C ASP A 120 -0.16 19.83 4.09
N THR A 121 1.02 19.29 4.41
CA THR A 121 2.25 20.06 4.56
C THR A 121 2.86 20.36 3.20
N VAL A 122 2.84 21.61 2.80
CA VAL A 122 3.45 22.05 1.54
C VAL A 122 4.97 21.82 1.59
N GLY A 123 5.50 21.06 0.63
CA GLY A 123 6.92 20.70 0.61
C GLY A 123 7.34 19.73 1.74
N GLY A 124 6.38 18.99 2.31
CA GLY A 124 6.60 18.06 3.39
C GLY A 124 7.69 17.04 3.13
N ASP A 125 8.28 16.53 4.21
CA ASP A 125 9.29 15.48 4.20
C ASP A 125 8.65 14.10 4.45
N LEU A 126 9.21 13.08 3.84
CA LEU A 126 8.72 11.70 3.98
C LEU A 126 9.58 10.88 4.94
N LEU A 127 10.89 11.03 4.91
CA LEU A 127 11.83 10.19 5.65
C LEU A 127 12.50 10.92 6.82
N GLY A 128 12.59 12.24 6.78
CA GLY A 128 13.40 13.04 7.70
C GLY A 128 14.89 13.03 7.32
N ALA A 129 15.59 14.10 7.71
CA ALA A 129 16.97 14.37 7.27
C ALA A 129 17.96 13.25 7.65
N VAL A 130 17.80 12.64 8.83
CA VAL A 130 18.69 11.59 9.32
C VAL A 130 18.57 10.33 8.49
N GLN A 131 17.33 9.89 8.20
CA GLN A 131 17.10 8.70 7.36
C GLN A 131 17.54 8.96 5.92
N TRP A 132 17.36 10.18 5.39
CA TRP A 132 17.85 10.53 4.06
C TRP A 132 19.38 10.40 3.96
N THR A 133 20.12 10.91 4.95
CA THR A 133 21.59 10.77 4.99
C THR A 133 22.02 9.30 5.08
N TRP A 134 21.30 8.52 5.89
CA TRP A 134 21.53 7.07 5.98
C TRP A 134 21.26 6.37 4.64
N LEU A 135 20.12 6.65 3.98
CA LEU A 135 19.76 6.03 2.70
C LEU A 135 20.77 6.36 1.59
N GLU A 136 21.24 7.60 1.56
CA GLU A 136 22.30 8.03 0.66
C GLU A 136 23.59 7.22 0.87
N ASN A 137 24.03 7.06 2.11
CA ASN A 137 25.20 6.25 2.43
C ASN A 137 25.01 4.77 2.07
N GLU A 138 23.81 4.22 2.31
CA GLU A 138 23.48 2.83 1.97
C GLU A 138 23.56 2.56 0.46
N LEU A 139 23.09 3.48 -0.37
CA LEU A 139 23.08 3.34 -1.82
C LEU A 139 24.45 3.69 -2.44
N MET A 140 25.04 4.84 -2.06
CA MET A 140 26.34 5.29 -2.60
C MET A 140 27.48 4.35 -2.24
N GLY A 141 27.43 3.73 -1.06
CA GLY A 141 28.44 2.75 -0.59
C GLY A 141 28.17 1.31 -1.00
N SER A 142 27.09 1.02 -1.74
CA SER A 142 26.72 -0.36 -2.03
C SER A 142 27.61 -1.01 -3.08
N THR A 143 28.16 -2.17 -2.72
CA THR A 143 28.87 -3.08 -3.63
C THR A 143 28.03 -4.31 -4.00
N ALA A 144 26.81 -4.41 -3.47
CA ALA A 144 25.95 -5.56 -3.70
C ALA A 144 25.55 -5.70 -5.18
N ALA A 145 25.39 -6.96 -5.61
CA ALA A 145 24.91 -7.25 -6.98
C ALA A 145 23.47 -6.82 -7.18
N PHE A 146 22.64 -6.93 -6.15
CA PHE A 146 21.27 -6.45 -6.16
C PHE A 146 20.99 -5.57 -4.92
N ASN A 147 20.26 -4.49 -5.12
CA ASN A 147 19.84 -3.55 -4.09
C ASN A 147 18.31 -3.49 -4.08
N VAL A 148 17.70 -4.06 -3.05
CA VAL A 148 16.24 -4.14 -2.92
C VAL A 148 15.79 -3.05 -1.95
N ILE A 149 15.16 -2.01 -2.45
CA ILE A 149 14.59 -0.92 -1.63
C ILE A 149 13.14 -1.29 -1.32
N VAL A 150 12.83 -1.42 -0.03
CA VAL A 150 11.51 -1.83 0.46
C VAL A 150 10.83 -0.64 1.12
N SER A 151 9.66 -0.28 0.63
CA SER A 151 8.81 0.81 1.11
C SER A 151 7.45 0.26 1.54
N GLY A 152 6.87 0.73 2.63
CA GLY A 152 5.49 0.39 3.01
C GLY A 152 4.49 0.80 1.93
N ILE A 153 4.64 2.00 1.38
CA ILE A 153 3.75 2.61 0.37
C ILE A 153 4.40 2.68 -1.02
N GLN A 154 3.58 2.78 -2.08
CA GLN A 154 4.05 2.85 -3.46
C GLN A 154 4.95 4.06 -3.75
N ILE A 155 5.98 3.86 -4.58
CA ILE A 155 7.02 4.85 -4.89
C ILE A 155 6.76 5.54 -6.24
N LEU A 156 6.61 4.75 -7.31
CA LEU A 156 6.63 5.28 -8.67
C LEU A 156 5.32 5.94 -9.13
N PRO A 157 4.12 5.38 -8.88
CA PRO A 157 2.89 5.93 -9.44
C PRO A 157 2.56 7.33 -8.90
N ASP A 158 2.29 8.28 -9.80
CA ASP A 158 1.75 9.61 -9.47
C ASP A 158 0.40 9.88 -10.16
N ASP A 159 -0.12 8.90 -10.87
CA ASP A 159 -1.40 8.92 -11.57
C ASP A 159 -2.59 8.50 -10.66
N ARG A 160 -2.33 8.31 -9.37
CA ARG A 160 -3.35 7.99 -8.37
C ARG A 160 -4.11 9.25 -7.94
N PHE A 161 -5.33 9.02 -7.44
CA PHE A 161 -6.08 10.12 -6.84
C PHE A 161 -5.39 10.66 -5.59
N SER A 162 -5.65 11.93 -5.30
CA SER A 162 -5.14 12.59 -4.10
C SER A 162 -5.57 11.94 -2.78
N LEU A 163 -6.46 10.95 -2.81
CA LEU A 163 -6.87 10.15 -1.67
C LEU A 163 -6.01 8.90 -1.44
N ALA A 164 -5.23 8.48 -2.44
CA ALA A 164 -4.32 7.33 -2.30
C ALA A 164 -3.02 7.74 -1.61
N GLU A 165 -2.51 6.87 -0.76
CA GLU A 165 -1.18 7.00 -0.20
C GLU A 165 -0.11 6.73 -1.26
N GLY A 166 1.08 7.28 -1.05
CA GLY A 166 2.22 7.05 -1.92
C GLY A 166 3.24 8.18 -1.86
N TRP A 167 4.43 7.92 -2.40
CA TRP A 167 5.47 8.92 -2.54
C TRP A 167 5.06 10.08 -3.46
N SER A 168 4.06 9.88 -4.32
CA SER A 168 3.47 10.92 -5.16
C SER A 168 2.88 12.10 -4.39
N ARG A 169 2.51 11.88 -3.12
CA ARG A 169 2.06 12.96 -2.21
C ARG A 169 3.20 13.85 -1.74
N PHE A 170 4.45 13.43 -1.97
CA PHE A 170 5.70 14.12 -1.66
C PHE A 170 6.59 14.17 -2.91
N PRO A 171 6.21 14.89 -3.98
CA PRO A 171 6.84 14.80 -5.29
C PRO A 171 8.34 15.11 -5.25
N ASN A 172 8.76 16.10 -4.45
CA ASN A 172 10.18 16.43 -4.29
C ASN A 172 10.98 15.29 -3.65
N GLN A 173 10.37 14.56 -2.71
CA GLN A 173 11.01 13.43 -2.02
C GLN A 173 11.12 12.22 -2.96
N ARG A 174 10.07 11.97 -3.75
CA ARG A 174 10.07 10.93 -4.79
C ARG A 174 11.15 11.21 -5.84
N GLU A 175 11.22 12.44 -6.33
CA GLU A 175 12.26 12.88 -7.29
C GLU A 175 13.66 12.72 -6.69
N ARG A 176 13.86 13.12 -5.43
CA ARG A 176 15.13 12.96 -4.71
C ARG A 176 15.55 11.50 -4.66
N LEU A 177 14.62 10.55 -4.37
CA LEU A 177 14.94 9.12 -4.35
C LEU A 177 15.36 8.63 -5.74
N LEU A 178 14.63 8.99 -6.80
CA LEU A 178 14.97 8.58 -8.16
C LEU A 178 16.34 9.12 -8.58
N LYS A 179 16.64 10.39 -8.30
CA LYS A 179 17.97 10.98 -8.54
C LYS A 179 19.06 10.25 -7.76
N LEU A 180 18.82 9.94 -6.49
CA LEU A 180 19.77 9.20 -5.65
C LEU A 180 20.05 7.81 -6.20
N ILE A 181 19.03 7.04 -6.60
CA ILE A 181 19.19 5.72 -7.22
C ILE A 181 20.10 5.82 -8.44
N LEU A 182 19.86 6.79 -9.30
CA LEU A 182 20.62 6.96 -10.53
C LEU A 182 22.06 7.43 -10.27
N ALA A 183 22.26 8.35 -9.31
CA ALA A 183 23.57 8.86 -8.94
C ALA A 183 24.44 7.82 -8.21
N SER A 184 23.82 6.91 -7.46
CA SER A 184 24.51 5.93 -6.62
C SER A 184 25.29 4.87 -7.40
N LYS A 185 24.94 4.63 -8.66
CA LYS A 185 25.45 3.51 -9.48
C LYS A 185 25.23 2.13 -8.85
N ALA A 186 24.32 2.03 -7.88
CA ALA A 186 23.94 0.77 -7.28
C ALA A 186 23.42 -0.19 -8.36
N LYS A 187 23.88 -1.44 -8.32
CA LYS A 187 23.52 -2.46 -9.31
C LYS A 187 22.18 -3.11 -8.98
N GLY A 188 21.46 -3.57 -10.01
CA GLY A 188 20.28 -4.40 -9.86
C GLY A 188 19.25 -3.81 -8.89
N VAL A 189 18.92 -2.52 -9.02
CA VAL A 189 17.98 -1.85 -8.11
C VAL A 189 16.57 -2.37 -8.35
N ILE A 190 15.94 -2.87 -7.29
CA ILE A 190 14.58 -3.39 -7.26
C ILE A 190 13.79 -2.58 -6.24
N LEU A 191 12.68 -1.97 -6.65
CA LEU A 191 11.76 -1.31 -5.72
C LEU A 191 10.63 -2.28 -5.37
N LEU A 192 10.37 -2.45 -4.07
CA LEU A 192 9.25 -3.25 -3.55
C LEU A 192 8.35 -2.36 -2.70
N SER A 193 7.04 -2.54 -2.84
CA SER A 193 6.05 -1.79 -2.04
C SER A 193 4.82 -2.60 -1.66
N GLY A 194 4.01 -2.03 -0.76
CA GLY A 194 2.78 -2.60 -0.23
C GLY A 194 1.60 -1.61 -0.22
N ASP A 195 0.80 -1.62 0.84
CA ASP A 195 -0.33 -0.75 1.18
C ASP A 195 -1.62 -0.99 0.37
N VAL A 196 -1.56 -0.97 -0.93
CA VAL A 196 -2.70 -0.83 -1.86
C VAL A 196 -3.63 -2.04 -2.00
N HIS A 197 -3.34 -3.18 -1.35
CA HIS A 197 -4.14 -4.42 -1.36
C HIS A 197 -4.36 -5.05 -2.76
N PHE A 198 -3.42 -4.82 -3.66
CA PHE A 198 -3.30 -5.50 -4.96
C PHE A 198 -1.83 -5.58 -5.36
N SER A 199 -1.54 -6.23 -6.48
CA SER A 199 -0.18 -6.27 -7.03
C SER A 199 -0.13 -5.62 -8.39
N GLU A 200 0.95 -4.90 -8.65
CA GLU A 200 1.21 -4.34 -9.96
C GLU A 200 2.72 -4.14 -10.23
N ILE A 201 3.04 -4.01 -11.50
CA ILE A 201 4.37 -3.59 -11.96
C ILE A 201 4.24 -2.15 -12.44
N ASN A 202 5.06 -1.26 -11.89
CA ASN A 202 5.16 0.14 -12.30
C ASN A 202 6.56 0.46 -12.79
N GLN A 203 6.66 1.33 -13.78
CA GLN A 203 7.92 1.69 -14.42
C GLN A 203 8.00 3.16 -14.75
N VAL A 204 9.19 3.72 -14.57
CA VAL A 204 9.57 5.02 -15.12
C VAL A 204 10.81 4.88 -15.97
N VAL A 205 10.86 5.68 -17.01
CA VAL A 205 12.03 5.81 -17.88
C VAL A 205 12.70 7.13 -17.56
N CYS A 206 13.98 7.07 -17.24
CA CYS A 206 14.77 8.23 -16.84
C CYS A 206 15.79 8.58 -17.93
N SER A 207 16.12 9.87 -18.05
CA SER A 207 17.18 10.39 -18.94
C SER A 207 17.04 9.93 -20.39
N ASN A 208 16.04 10.49 -21.10
CA ASN A 208 15.82 10.29 -22.54
C ASN A 208 15.60 8.84 -22.99
N GLY A 209 15.16 7.97 -22.09
CA GLY A 209 14.78 6.60 -22.43
C GLY A 209 15.86 5.53 -22.18
N GLU A 210 16.99 5.93 -21.59
CA GLU A 210 18.11 4.98 -21.39
C GLU A 210 18.00 4.13 -20.12
N ASN A 211 17.30 4.61 -19.09
CA ASN A 211 17.27 3.98 -17.78
C ASN A 211 15.86 3.69 -17.30
N LEU A 212 15.60 2.42 -17.07
CA LEU A 212 14.32 1.92 -16.58
C LEU A 212 14.43 1.62 -15.08
N ILE A 213 13.61 2.28 -14.27
CA ILE A 213 13.40 1.94 -12.86
C ILE A 213 12.05 1.24 -12.73
N THR A 214 12.05 0.10 -12.08
CA THR A 214 10.86 -0.75 -11.94
C THR A 214 10.54 -0.98 -10.47
N GLU A 215 9.27 -0.84 -10.15
CA GLU A 215 8.68 -1.16 -8.85
C GLU A 215 7.73 -2.33 -8.99
N ILE A 216 7.84 -3.29 -8.07
CA ILE A 216 6.89 -4.38 -7.91
C ILE A 216 6.14 -4.16 -6.61
N THR A 217 4.85 -3.93 -6.71
CA THR A 217 3.94 -3.94 -5.57
C THR A 217 3.40 -5.35 -5.38
N SER A 218 3.51 -5.91 -4.16
CA SER A 218 2.89 -7.18 -3.77
C SER A 218 2.19 -7.00 -2.44
N SER A 219 0.93 -6.58 -2.48
CA SER A 219 0.16 -6.10 -1.32
C SER A 219 -1.18 -6.83 -1.17
N GLY A 220 -1.14 -8.15 -1.19
CA GLY A 220 -2.37 -8.93 -1.15
C GLY A 220 -2.29 -10.20 -0.30
N MET A 221 -1.40 -10.26 0.70
CA MET A 221 -1.23 -11.49 1.47
C MET A 221 -2.46 -11.83 2.34
N THR A 222 -3.09 -10.84 2.93
CA THR A 222 -4.24 -11.01 3.84
C THR A 222 -5.52 -10.34 3.36
N HIS A 223 -5.40 -9.28 2.56
CA HIS A 223 -6.51 -8.48 2.04
C HIS A 223 -6.31 -8.21 0.55
N SER A 224 -7.42 -8.16 -0.21
CA SER A 224 -7.37 -7.74 -1.61
C SER A 224 -8.69 -7.10 -2.03
N TRP A 225 -8.65 -6.24 -3.05
CA TRP A 225 -9.85 -5.58 -3.57
C TRP A 225 -10.85 -6.55 -4.19
N MET A 226 -10.36 -7.61 -4.82
CA MET A 226 -11.22 -8.60 -5.48
C MET A 226 -11.78 -9.67 -4.52
N GLU A 227 -11.18 -9.84 -3.33
CA GLU A 227 -11.61 -10.78 -2.31
C GLU A 227 -11.97 -10.09 -0.99
N PHE A 228 -12.69 -8.97 -1.08
CA PHE A 228 -13.08 -8.20 0.10
C PHE A 228 -14.20 -8.92 0.88
N HIS A 229 -13.96 -9.16 2.18
CA HIS A 229 -14.82 -10.02 3.01
C HIS A 229 -15.84 -9.28 3.89
N VAL A 230 -16.41 -8.17 3.41
CA VAL A 230 -17.57 -7.58 4.10
C VAL A 230 -18.85 -8.21 3.52
N PRO A 231 -19.62 -8.98 4.30
CA PRO A 231 -20.74 -9.77 3.78
C PRO A 231 -21.81 -8.96 3.04
N THR A 232 -22.02 -7.71 3.46
CA THR A 232 -23.08 -6.82 2.92
C THR A 232 -22.67 -6.05 1.67
N ILE A 233 -21.36 -5.93 1.37
CA ILE A 233 -20.86 -5.11 0.26
C ILE A 233 -19.78 -5.80 -0.58
N LYS A 234 -19.75 -7.14 -0.60
CA LYS A 234 -18.72 -7.94 -1.28
C LYS A 234 -18.44 -7.52 -2.73
N PHE A 235 -19.48 -7.17 -3.46
CA PHE A 235 -19.35 -6.86 -4.90
C PHE A 235 -18.91 -5.42 -5.18
N PHE A 236 -19.12 -4.48 -4.28
CA PHE A 236 -18.89 -3.07 -4.54
C PHE A 236 -17.39 -2.73 -4.68
N PRO A 237 -16.49 -3.13 -3.77
CA PRO A 237 -15.06 -2.90 -3.94
C PRO A 237 -14.49 -3.54 -5.20
N ALA A 238 -14.87 -4.78 -5.50
CA ALA A 238 -14.43 -5.47 -6.72
C ALA A 238 -14.94 -4.80 -7.99
N LEU A 239 -16.21 -4.36 -7.99
CA LEU A 239 -16.79 -3.62 -9.11
C LEU A 239 -16.08 -2.28 -9.31
N LEU A 240 -15.85 -1.52 -8.23
CA LEU A 240 -15.14 -0.24 -8.28
C LEU A 240 -13.70 -0.42 -8.78
N PHE A 241 -13.00 -1.42 -8.27
CA PHE A 241 -11.63 -1.74 -8.69
C PHE A 241 -11.56 -2.13 -10.17
N THR A 242 -12.47 -3.00 -10.62
CA THR A 242 -12.55 -3.43 -12.02
C THR A 242 -12.86 -2.24 -12.93
N TRP A 243 -13.83 -1.42 -12.54
CA TRP A 243 -14.19 -0.23 -13.28
C TRP A 243 -13.02 0.77 -13.35
N ALA A 244 -12.38 1.08 -12.21
CA ALA A 244 -11.23 1.96 -12.17
C ALA A 244 -10.09 1.42 -13.06
N ASN A 245 -9.85 0.10 -13.04
CA ASN A 245 -8.83 -0.50 -13.88
C ASN A 245 -9.13 -0.40 -15.39
N LEU A 246 -10.41 -0.41 -15.78
CA LEU A 246 -10.82 -0.28 -17.18
C LEU A 246 -10.70 1.15 -17.71
N ILE A 247 -10.98 2.15 -16.88
CA ILE A 247 -11.15 3.53 -17.35
C ILE A 247 -9.93 4.43 -17.06
N LEU A 248 -9.12 4.12 -16.06
CA LEU A 248 -7.97 4.96 -15.71
C LEU A 248 -6.77 4.68 -16.65
N PRO A 249 -5.97 5.70 -16.93
CA PRO A 249 -4.87 5.59 -17.88
C PRO A 249 -3.75 4.66 -17.43
N TRP A 250 -3.47 4.58 -16.13
CA TRP A 250 -2.39 3.79 -15.54
C TRP A 250 -1.06 3.95 -16.29
N GLU A 251 -0.57 5.19 -16.34
CA GLU A 251 0.59 5.58 -17.16
C GLU A 251 1.89 4.87 -16.74
N PHE A 252 1.97 4.47 -15.47
CA PHE A 252 3.15 3.80 -14.91
C PHE A 252 3.21 2.29 -15.19
N ARG A 253 2.11 1.66 -15.56
CA ARG A 253 2.12 0.24 -15.92
C ARG A 253 2.67 0.03 -17.30
N PRO A 254 3.68 -0.86 -17.49
CA PRO A 254 4.21 -1.18 -18.82
C PRO A 254 3.13 -1.76 -19.74
N GLN A 255 2.20 -2.54 -19.19
CA GLN A 255 1.06 -3.11 -19.89
C GLN A 255 -0.19 -2.99 -19.03
N HIS A 256 -1.36 -3.00 -19.63
CA HIS A 256 -2.65 -2.87 -18.92
C HIS A 256 -2.85 -4.03 -17.91
N ASP A 257 -2.42 -5.22 -18.25
CA ASP A 257 -2.50 -6.44 -17.46
C ASP A 257 -1.36 -6.62 -16.44
N SER A 258 -0.47 -5.63 -16.31
CA SER A 258 0.55 -5.57 -15.24
C SER A 258 -0.08 -5.31 -13.86
N LEU A 259 -1.23 -5.93 -13.59
CA LEU A 259 -2.05 -5.79 -12.39
C LEU A 259 -2.64 -7.14 -11.99
N TYR A 260 -2.66 -7.42 -10.67
CA TYR A 260 -3.37 -8.55 -10.10
C TYR A 260 -4.09 -8.17 -8.80
N GLY A 261 -5.43 -8.19 -8.82
CA GLY A 261 -6.29 -7.67 -7.75
C GLY A 261 -6.70 -8.68 -6.66
N TYR A 262 -6.29 -9.95 -6.76
CA TYR A 262 -6.63 -11.01 -5.80
C TYR A 262 -5.53 -11.21 -4.76
N LEU A 263 -5.77 -12.09 -3.77
CA LEU A 263 -4.76 -12.45 -2.76
C LEU A 263 -3.48 -12.96 -3.42
N ASN A 264 -2.35 -12.43 -2.95
CA ASN A 264 -1.06 -12.65 -3.60
C ASN A 264 0.11 -12.54 -2.62
N TRP A 265 1.26 -13.02 -3.06
CA TRP A 265 2.54 -12.89 -2.40
C TRP A 265 3.66 -12.81 -3.43
N GLY A 266 4.76 -12.16 -3.06
CA GLY A 266 5.93 -11.99 -3.92
C GLY A 266 7.01 -13.03 -3.67
N LYS A 267 7.75 -13.42 -4.73
CA LYS A 267 8.95 -14.27 -4.66
C LYS A 267 10.05 -13.65 -5.50
N ILE A 268 11.28 -13.69 -5.01
CA ILE A 268 12.48 -13.29 -5.75
C ILE A 268 13.40 -14.49 -5.86
N ASP A 269 13.74 -14.87 -7.08
CA ASP A 269 14.73 -15.90 -7.40
C ASP A 269 15.96 -15.21 -8.00
N PHE A 270 17.16 -15.55 -7.52
CA PHE A 270 18.43 -15.01 -8.01
C PHE A 270 19.16 -16.07 -8.82
N ASP A 271 19.38 -15.81 -10.10
CA ASP A 271 20.23 -16.60 -10.99
C ASP A 271 21.59 -15.91 -11.12
N TRP A 272 22.56 -16.44 -10.41
CA TRP A 272 23.93 -15.92 -10.37
C TRP A 272 24.77 -16.31 -11.59
N ASP A 273 24.34 -17.33 -12.35
CA ASP A 273 25.07 -17.88 -13.49
C ASP A 273 24.68 -17.25 -14.83
N SER A 274 23.58 -16.49 -14.86
CA SER A 274 23.12 -15.74 -16.04
C SER A 274 24.19 -14.81 -16.59
N LYS A 275 24.30 -14.75 -17.91
CA LYS A 275 25.26 -13.91 -18.64
C LYS A 275 24.53 -12.90 -19.54
N PRO A 276 25.04 -11.67 -19.72
CA PRO A 276 26.33 -11.15 -19.21
C PRO A 276 26.30 -10.71 -17.74
N PHE A 277 25.12 -10.67 -17.09
CA PHE A 277 24.95 -10.27 -15.70
C PHE A 277 24.06 -11.29 -14.96
N PRO A 278 24.24 -11.48 -13.65
CA PRO A 278 23.25 -12.14 -12.81
C PRO A 278 21.85 -11.51 -12.96
N VAL A 279 20.82 -12.33 -12.81
CA VAL A 279 19.42 -11.91 -12.97
C VAL A 279 18.62 -12.22 -11.70
N ALA A 280 17.84 -11.27 -11.24
CA ALA A 280 16.81 -11.48 -10.23
C ALA A 280 15.44 -11.51 -10.90
N THR A 281 14.70 -12.59 -10.72
CA THR A 281 13.33 -12.74 -11.20
C THR A 281 12.37 -12.50 -10.04
N VAL A 282 11.62 -11.40 -10.09
CA VAL A 282 10.55 -11.10 -9.14
C VAL A 282 9.24 -11.59 -9.72
N SER A 283 8.57 -12.49 -9.02
CA SER A 283 7.26 -13.03 -9.40
C SER A 283 6.21 -12.78 -8.33
N VAL A 284 5.05 -12.30 -8.74
CA VAL A 284 3.84 -12.23 -7.90
C VAL A 284 3.04 -13.50 -8.15
N ARG A 285 2.68 -14.19 -7.09
CA ARG A 285 1.96 -15.46 -7.11
C ARG A 285 0.60 -15.33 -6.44
N GLY A 286 -0.40 -15.98 -6.99
CA GLY A 286 -1.73 -16.09 -6.40
C GLY A 286 -1.81 -17.17 -5.31
N ARG A 287 -2.98 -17.35 -4.70
CA ARG A 287 -3.26 -18.43 -3.74
C ARG A 287 -3.05 -19.85 -4.32
N ASP A 288 -3.15 -19.98 -5.63
CA ASP A 288 -2.91 -21.22 -6.38
C ASP A 288 -1.42 -21.48 -6.66
N ASP A 289 -0.55 -20.69 -6.07
CA ASP A 289 0.92 -20.68 -6.28
C ASP A 289 1.34 -20.47 -7.75
N LYS A 290 0.42 -20.05 -8.63
CA LYS A 290 0.76 -19.74 -10.01
C LYS A 290 1.27 -18.30 -10.15
N VAL A 291 2.24 -18.12 -11.02
CA VAL A 291 2.75 -16.79 -11.38
C VAL A 291 1.64 -15.99 -12.07
N LYS A 292 1.38 -14.79 -11.57
CA LYS A 292 0.41 -13.82 -12.10
C LYS A 292 1.09 -12.65 -12.77
N LEU A 293 2.16 -12.14 -12.16
CA LEU A 293 3.03 -11.10 -12.71
C LEU A 293 4.48 -11.55 -12.54
N GLN A 294 5.36 -11.12 -13.44
CA GLN A 294 6.78 -11.41 -13.37
C GLN A 294 7.58 -10.31 -14.04
N TYR A 295 8.75 -10.01 -13.46
CA TYR A 295 9.73 -9.11 -14.06
C TYR A 295 11.15 -9.53 -13.71
N GLU A 296 12.08 -9.33 -14.66
CA GLU A 296 13.49 -9.69 -14.51
C GLU A 296 14.37 -8.44 -14.39
N PHE A 297 15.27 -8.46 -13.42
CA PHE A 297 16.23 -7.41 -13.12
C PHE A 297 17.65 -7.92 -13.36
N ALA A 298 18.39 -7.27 -14.24
CA ALA A 298 19.80 -7.57 -14.41
C ALA A 298 20.66 -6.86 -13.36
N SER A 299 21.69 -7.52 -12.86
CA SER A 299 22.68 -6.95 -11.92
C SER A 299 23.61 -5.97 -12.64
N LYS A 300 23.06 -4.84 -13.11
CA LYS A 300 23.81 -3.75 -13.74
C LYS A 300 23.47 -2.42 -13.10
N ALA A 301 24.38 -1.47 -13.12
CA ALA A 301 24.09 -0.10 -12.71
C ALA A 301 23.09 0.56 -13.67
N ALA A 302 22.25 1.43 -13.15
CA ALA A 302 21.29 2.17 -13.96
C ALA A 302 21.99 3.06 -15.00
N PHE A 303 23.16 3.62 -14.64
CA PHE A 303 23.99 4.42 -15.55
C PHE A 303 25.42 3.92 -15.64
N SER A 304 26.01 4.01 -16.84
CA SER A 304 27.45 3.84 -17.05
C SER A 304 28.24 5.10 -16.64
N GLU A 305 27.65 6.28 -16.86
CA GLU A 305 28.21 7.58 -16.50
C GLU A 305 27.23 8.36 -15.60
N THR A 306 27.73 9.16 -14.66
CA THR A 306 26.88 9.96 -13.77
C THR A 306 26.34 11.15 -14.56
N PRO A 307 25.02 11.27 -14.81
CA PRO A 307 24.48 12.44 -15.47
C PRO A 307 24.61 13.68 -14.57
N ALA A 308 24.65 14.86 -15.17
CA ALA A 308 24.52 16.10 -14.42
C ALA A 308 23.18 16.07 -13.65
N GLU A 309 23.21 16.48 -12.39
CA GLU A 309 22.06 16.36 -11.46
C GLU A 309 20.78 17.03 -12.00
N ASP A 310 20.94 18.15 -12.74
CA ASP A 310 19.83 18.90 -13.35
C ASP A 310 19.28 18.24 -14.63
N ALA A 311 19.98 17.25 -15.21
CA ALA A 311 19.59 16.59 -16.45
C ALA A 311 18.72 15.34 -16.24
N VAL A 312 18.53 14.91 -15.00
CA VAL A 312 17.77 13.69 -14.70
C VAL A 312 16.28 14.00 -14.61
N THR A 313 15.54 13.56 -15.62
CA THR A 313 14.07 13.54 -15.60
C THR A 313 13.58 12.12 -15.74
N CYS A 314 12.61 11.72 -14.92
CA CYS A 314 11.95 10.41 -14.99
C CYS A 314 10.48 10.59 -15.37
N GLN A 315 10.02 9.81 -16.34
CA GLN A 315 8.66 9.89 -16.85
C GLN A 315 8.02 8.49 -16.86
N PRO A 316 6.69 8.38 -16.73
CA PRO A 316 6.00 7.11 -16.87
C PRO A 316 6.24 6.51 -18.26
N THR A 317 6.19 5.18 -18.34
CA THR A 317 6.45 4.44 -19.59
C THR A 317 5.35 4.63 -20.65
N ARG A 318 4.17 5.09 -20.23
CA ARG A 318 3.01 5.31 -21.11
C ARG A 318 2.47 6.73 -20.91
N LEU A 319 3.09 7.69 -21.57
CA LEU A 319 2.62 9.09 -21.51
C LEU A 319 1.23 9.22 -22.16
N MET A 320 0.32 9.84 -21.44
CA MET A 320 -0.99 10.24 -21.95
C MET A 320 -1.01 11.75 -22.22
N GLU A 321 -1.68 12.13 -23.30
CA GLU A 321 -1.93 13.54 -23.60
C GLU A 321 -2.63 14.24 -22.42
N PRO A 322 -2.17 15.43 -21.98
CA PRO A 322 -2.67 16.10 -20.78
C PRO A 322 -4.20 16.27 -20.76
N TRP A 323 -4.81 16.58 -21.91
CA TRP A 323 -6.25 16.72 -22.00
C TRP A 323 -7.02 15.41 -21.77
N ARG A 324 -6.44 14.26 -22.17
CA ARG A 324 -7.02 12.94 -21.89
C ARG A 324 -6.97 12.64 -20.39
N ARG A 325 -5.87 12.96 -19.72
CA ARG A 325 -5.74 12.82 -18.27
C ARG A 325 -6.81 13.61 -17.53
N ILE A 326 -7.02 14.89 -17.91
CA ILE A 326 -8.06 15.73 -17.34
C ILE A 326 -9.45 15.12 -17.61
N LEU A 327 -9.74 14.69 -18.84
CA LEU A 327 -11.02 14.09 -19.19
C LEU A 327 -11.32 12.84 -18.35
N TRP A 328 -10.31 11.97 -18.13
CA TRP A 328 -10.44 10.80 -17.29
C TRP A 328 -10.71 11.17 -15.83
N GLN A 329 -9.98 12.13 -15.27
CA GLN A 329 -10.19 12.61 -13.90
C GLN A 329 -11.60 13.18 -13.72
N LEU A 330 -12.10 13.99 -14.67
CA LEU A 330 -13.45 14.54 -14.65
C LEU A 330 -14.50 13.43 -14.77
N SER A 331 -14.29 12.46 -15.64
CA SER A 331 -15.21 11.32 -15.81
C SER A 331 -15.30 10.48 -14.52
N PHE A 332 -14.16 10.22 -13.89
CA PHE A 332 -14.12 9.51 -12.60
C PHE A 332 -14.85 10.29 -11.51
N ALA A 333 -14.56 11.58 -11.37
CA ALA A 333 -15.22 12.44 -10.39
C ALA A 333 -16.74 12.49 -10.60
N ALA A 334 -17.18 12.53 -11.86
CA ALA A 334 -18.60 12.50 -12.21
C ALA A 334 -19.25 11.17 -11.78
N VAL A 335 -18.63 10.03 -12.05
CA VAL A 335 -19.17 8.72 -11.66
C VAL A 335 -19.18 8.55 -10.14
N VAL A 336 -18.12 8.94 -9.44
CA VAL A 336 -18.12 8.93 -7.97
C VAL A 336 -19.20 9.83 -7.42
N GLY A 337 -19.38 11.03 -7.99
CA GLY A 337 -20.46 11.94 -7.62
C GLY A 337 -21.85 11.34 -7.80
N LEU A 338 -22.08 10.64 -8.93
CA LEU A 338 -23.35 9.95 -9.19
C LEU A 338 -23.61 8.80 -8.20
N VAL A 339 -22.58 8.04 -7.84
CA VAL A 339 -22.69 6.97 -6.83
C VAL A 339 -23.06 7.55 -5.48
N ILE A 340 -22.36 8.61 -5.04
CA ILE A 340 -22.68 9.30 -3.77
C ILE A 340 -24.11 9.84 -3.79
N LEU A 341 -24.50 10.50 -4.87
CA LEU A 341 -25.85 11.03 -5.02
C LEU A 341 -26.91 9.92 -4.96
N SER A 342 -26.67 8.78 -5.62
CA SER A 342 -27.59 7.63 -5.57
C SER A 342 -27.72 7.05 -4.16
N MET A 343 -26.62 6.99 -3.39
CA MET A 343 -26.65 6.57 -1.99
C MET A 343 -27.48 7.54 -1.10
N LEU A 344 -27.25 8.85 -1.28
CA LEU A 344 -28.02 9.87 -0.56
C LEU A 344 -29.52 9.81 -0.89
N MET A 345 -29.85 9.64 -2.17
CA MET A 345 -31.24 9.48 -2.60
C MET A 345 -31.88 8.21 -2.02
N SER A 346 -31.13 7.11 -1.93
CA SER A 346 -31.63 5.87 -1.32
C SER A 346 -31.93 6.04 0.17
N VAL A 347 -31.10 6.78 0.90
CA VAL A 347 -31.34 7.13 2.31
C VAL A 347 -32.57 8.01 2.45
N LEU A 348 -32.72 9.04 1.61
CA LEU A 348 -33.89 9.93 1.62
C LEU A 348 -35.19 9.19 1.34
N VAL A 349 -35.18 8.29 0.34
CA VAL A 349 -36.32 7.41 0.05
C VAL A 349 -36.63 6.49 1.24
N GLY A 350 -35.62 5.93 1.88
CA GLY A 350 -35.80 5.10 3.09
C GLY A 350 -36.45 5.88 4.22
N VAL A 351 -35.97 7.10 4.51
CA VAL A 351 -36.57 7.99 5.53
C VAL A 351 -38.01 8.35 5.19
N TRP A 352 -38.27 8.68 3.92
CA TRP A 352 -39.62 8.99 3.44
C TRP A 352 -40.56 7.79 3.61
N LEU A 353 -40.14 6.58 3.26
CA LEU A 353 -40.94 5.38 3.44
C LEU A 353 -41.26 5.13 4.92
N VAL A 354 -40.27 5.23 5.82
CA VAL A 354 -40.50 5.11 7.26
C VAL A 354 -41.53 6.13 7.74
N TRP A 355 -41.37 7.40 7.34
CA TRP A 355 -42.34 8.45 7.69
C TRP A 355 -43.75 8.14 7.12
N TYR A 356 -43.84 7.70 5.89
CA TYR A 356 -45.12 7.35 5.23
C TYR A 356 -45.82 6.22 5.95
N PHE A 357 -45.13 5.12 6.27
CA PHE A 357 -45.72 3.97 6.99
C PHE A 357 -46.12 4.35 8.42
N THR A 358 -45.31 5.09 9.14
CA THR A 358 -45.63 5.53 10.51
C THR A 358 -46.83 6.47 10.53
N SER A 359 -46.91 7.44 9.65
CA SER A 359 -48.02 8.36 9.54
C SER A 359 -49.34 7.66 9.18
N THR A 360 -49.25 6.69 8.25
CA THR A 360 -50.40 5.87 7.85
C THR A 360 -50.91 5.01 9.01
N LEU A 361 -50.00 4.38 9.73
CA LEU A 361 -50.33 3.57 10.92
C LEU A 361 -50.98 4.41 12.01
N LEU A 362 -50.44 5.59 12.32
CA LEU A 362 -51.03 6.53 13.28
C LEU A 362 -52.43 6.99 12.88
N ALA A 363 -52.66 7.27 11.59
CA ALA A 363 -53.98 7.62 11.05
C ALA A 363 -54.99 6.48 11.20
N LEU A 364 -54.55 5.24 11.00
CA LEU A 364 -55.36 4.04 11.18
C LEU A 364 -55.74 3.85 12.67
N ILE A 365 -54.78 3.95 13.55
CA ILE A 365 -55.01 3.88 15.03
C ILE A 365 -56.01 4.96 15.45
N PHE A 366 -55.81 6.18 14.99
CA PHE A 366 -56.72 7.29 15.33
C PHE A 366 -58.17 7.07 14.85
N ARG A 367 -58.34 6.52 13.62
CA ARG A 367 -59.66 6.14 13.09
C ARG A 367 -60.29 5.03 13.95
N THR A 368 -59.52 4.02 14.34
CA THR A 368 -60.02 2.92 15.19
C THR A 368 -60.46 3.40 16.55
N ILE A 369 -59.65 4.27 17.20
CA ILE A 369 -60.01 4.85 18.51
C ILE A 369 -61.28 5.68 18.39
N ASN A 370 -61.39 6.56 17.38
CA ASN A 370 -62.59 7.35 17.16
C ASN A 370 -63.83 6.47 16.94
N SER A 371 -63.73 5.38 16.20
CA SER A 371 -64.86 4.47 15.97
C SER A 371 -65.31 3.72 17.25
N LEU A 372 -64.40 3.46 18.18
CA LEU A 372 -64.70 2.88 19.51
C LEU A 372 -65.39 3.89 20.42
N VAL A 373 -64.91 5.11 20.44
CA VAL A 373 -65.47 6.23 21.26
C VAL A 373 -66.88 6.61 20.81
N VAL A 374 -67.14 6.51 19.48
CA VAL A 374 -68.53 6.77 18.97
C VAL A 374 -69.47 5.66 19.37
N LYS A 375 -69.05 4.35 19.32
CA LYS A 375 -69.89 3.22 19.75
C LYS A 375 -70.26 3.28 21.24
N GLU A 376 -69.37 3.75 22.10
CA GLU A 376 -69.59 3.86 23.57
C GLU A 376 -70.57 5.04 23.91
N LYS A 377 -70.82 5.95 22.99
CA LYS A 377 -71.80 7.03 23.19
C LYS A 377 -73.23 6.68 22.71
N ASP A 378 -73.36 5.63 21.90
CA ASP A 378 -74.66 5.16 21.36
C ASP A 378 -75.26 4.01 22.14
N GLU A 379 -74.54 3.50 23.19
CA GLU A 379 -75.04 2.58 24.26
C GLU A 379 -75.41 3.41 25.52
#